data_89cdd78d90d4ca560e3e24d9cefdc7c2
#
_entry.id   89cdd78d90d4ca560e3e24d9cefdc7c2
#
_cell.length_a   1.000
_cell.length_b   1.000
_cell.length_c   1.000
_cell.angle_alpha   90.00
_cell.angle_beta   90.00
_cell.angle_gamma   90.00
#
_symmetry.space_group_name_H-M   'P 1'
#
loop_
_entity.id
_entity.type
_entity.pdbx_description
1 polymer ?
#
loop_
_entity_poly.entity_id
_entity_poly.type
_entity_poly.pdbx_seq_one_letter_code
_entity_poly.pdbx_strand_id
1 'polypeptide(L)'
;EMQRSLVGSEMCIRDSIMILISNPDKSQWQEILKRPVMNTENLFDTVRSVIDRVKEEGDRAVLDYEEKFDKVMLASLAVSEEEQQEAENLVSEDLKAAIRLAKQNIETFHAAQRFEGKKVQTQPGVTCWQKAVAIEKVGLYIPGGTAPLFSTVLMLAVPARIAGCKEIVLCTPPGRDGKVHPAVLF
;
A
#
# COMPACT_ATOMS: atom_id res chain seq x y z
N GLU A 1 -3.82 19.30 -9.53
CA GLU A 1 -2.72 18.33 -9.73
C GLU A 1 -2.55 17.40 -8.53
N MET A 2 -2.58 17.91 -7.30
CA MET A 2 -2.42 17.09 -6.08
C MET A 2 -3.56 16.07 -5.88
N GLN A 3 -4.77 16.34 -6.35
CA GLN A 3 -5.90 15.41 -6.29
C GLN A 3 -5.77 14.22 -7.26
N ARG A 4 -4.96 14.35 -8.32
CA ARG A 4 -4.69 13.25 -9.27
C ARG A 4 -3.81 12.15 -8.67
N SER A 5 -2.99 12.47 -7.67
CA SER A 5 -2.05 11.53 -7.08
C SER A 5 -2.61 10.76 -5.89
N LEU A 6 -3.67 11.28 -5.24
CA LEU A 6 -4.23 10.68 -4.04
C LEU A 6 -5.21 9.52 -4.30
N VAL A 7 -5.72 9.42 -5.51
CA VAL A 7 -6.68 8.38 -5.88
C VAL A 7 -6.26 7.80 -7.24
N GLY A 8 -5.39 6.84 -7.22
CA GLY A 8 -4.77 6.20 -8.39
C GLY A 8 -5.74 5.41 -9.29
N SER A 9 -7.01 5.79 -9.36
CA SER A 9 -7.98 5.21 -10.27
C SER A 9 -8.63 6.28 -11.12
N GLU A 10 -9.00 5.93 -12.33
CA GLU A 10 -9.76 6.78 -13.25
C GLU A 10 -11.13 7.23 -12.70
N MET A 11 -11.53 6.70 -11.56
CA MET A 11 -12.74 7.09 -10.82
C MET A 11 -12.57 8.32 -9.94
N CYS A 12 -11.45 9.02 -10.05
CA CYS A 12 -11.29 10.32 -9.40
C CYS A 12 -12.25 11.33 -9.99
N ILE A 13 -12.71 12.21 -9.12
CA ILE A 13 -13.56 13.40 -9.35
C ILE A 13 -13.03 14.31 -10.49
N ARG A 14 -11.94 13.95 -11.13
CA ARG A 14 -11.16 14.71 -12.12
C ARG A 14 -11.98 15.27 -13.28
N ASP A 15 -12.97 14.52 -13.74
CA ASP A 15 -13.77 14.88 -14.90
C ASP A 15 -15.26 15.03 -14.56
N SER A 16 -15.61 14.99 -13.26
CA SER A 16 -16.98 15.17 -12.83
C SER A 16 -17.31 16.66 -12.72
N ILE A 17 -18.31 17.08 -13.44
CA ILE A 17 -19.00 18.35 -13.19
C ILE A 17 -19.57 18.23 -11.76
N MET A 18 -19.28 19.22 -10.91
CA MET A 18 -19.88 19.27 -9.58
C MET A 18 -21.40 19.36 -9.74
N ILE A 19 -22.12 18.31 -9.34
CA ILE A 19 -23.57 18.30 -9.34
C ILE A 19 -24.01 18.74 -7.96
N LEU A 20 -24.66 19.89 -7.88
CA LEU A 20 -25.28 20.39 -6.66
C LEU A 20 -26.75 19.98 -6.64
N ILE A 21 -27.14 19.16 -5.68
CA ILE A 21 -28.54 18.73 -5.49
C ILE A 21 -29.00 19.30 -4.15
N SER A 22 -29.96 20.21 -4.19
CA SER A 22 -30.51 20.85 -3.01
C SER A 22 -31.85 20.20 -2.61
N ASN A 23 -31.97 19.75 -1.36
CA ASN A 23 -33.18 19.16 -0.78
C ASN A 23 -33.77 18.02 -1.63
N PRO A 24 -33.02 16.97 -1.98
CA PRO A 24 -33.51 15.87 -2.79
C PRO A 24 -34.63 15.11 -2.04
N ASP A 25 -35.64 14.71 -2.79
CA ASP A 25 -36.71 13.86 -2.27
C ASP A 25 -36.15 12.48 -1.87
N LYS A 26 -36.71 11.83 -0.85
CA LYS A 26 -36.25 10.52 -0.38
C LYS A 26 -36.26 9.46 -1.50
N SER A 27 -37.15 9.57 -2.46
CA SER A 27 -37.21 8.70 -3.64
C SER A 27 -35.95 8.78 -4.52
N GLN A 28 -35.23 9.91 -4.50
CA GLN A 28 -34.03 10.16 -5.30
C GLN A 28 -32.76 9.69 -4.58
N TRP A 29 -32.81 9.44 -3.27
CA TRP A 29 -31.62 9.09 -2.48
C TRP A 29 -30.93 7.83 -2.97
N GLN A 30 -31.69 6.83 -3.40
CA GLN A 30 -31.13 5.57 -3.87
C GLN A 30 -30.22 5.78 -5.10
N GLU A 31 -30.64 6.64 -6.02
CA GLU A 31 -29.83 6.96 -7.21
C GLU A 31 -28.67 7.91 -6.90
N ILE A 32 -28.92 8.96 -6.09
CA ILE A 32 -27.90 9.94 -5.71
C ILE A 32 -26.76 9.29 -4.91
N LEU A 33 -27.10 8.36 -4.02
CA LEU A 33 -26.13 7.67 -3.15
C LEU A 33 -25.58 6.38 -3.75
N LYS A 34 -25.98 6.03 -4.96
CA LYS A 34 -25.51 4.85 -5.66
C LYS A 34 -24.00 4.96 -5.90
N ARG A 35 -23.25 4.03 -5.33
CA ARG A 35 -21.83 3.95 -5.62
C ARG A 35 -21.61 3.35 -7.01
N PRO A 36 -20.72 3.92 -7.82
CA PRO A 36 -20.35 3.30 -9.07
C PRO A 36 -19.75 1.92 -8.78
N VAL A 37 -20.31 0.89 -9.39
CA VAL A 37 -19.83 -0.49 -9.29
C VAL A 37 -19.13 -0.81 -10.60
N MET A 38 -17.85 -1.09 -10.54
CA MET A 38 -17.12 -1.66 -11.68
C MET A 38 -17.48 -3.14 -11.78
N ASN A 39 -17.85 -3.60 -12.98
CA ASN A 39 -17.95 -5.03 -13.24
C ASN A 39 -16.53 -5.60 -13.33
N THR A 40 -16.12 -6.31 -12.28
CA THR A 40 -14.79 -6.94 -12.17
C THR A 40 -14.78 -8.42 -12.53
N GLU A 41 -15.94 -8.99 -12.92
CA GLU A 41 -16.02 -10.44 -13.19
C GLU A 41 -15.03 -10.89 -14.26
N ASN A 42 -14.86 -10.11 -15.32
CA ASN A 42 -13.89 -10.42 -16.39
C ASN A 42 -12.41 -10.33 -15.95
N LEU A 43 -12.13 -9.69 -14.80
CA LEU A 43 -10.77 -9.57 -14.30
C LEU A 43 -10.35 -10.81 -13.49
N PHE A 44 -11.29 -11.55 -12.90
CA PHE A 44 -10.96 -12.70 -12.06
C PHE A 44 -10.18 -13.79 -12.81
N ASP A 45 -10.59 -14.12 -14.01
CA ASP A 45 -9.89 -15.15 -14.80
C ASP A 45 -8.51 -14.68 -15.23
N THR A 46 -8.37 -13.41 -15.62
CA THR A 46 -7.07 -12.82 -15.96
C THR A 46 -6.13 -12.81 -14.76
N VAL A 47 -6.61 -12.36 -13.60
CA VAL A 47 -5.81 -12.33 -12.37
C VAL A 47 -5.44 -13.74 -11.93
N ARG A 48 -6.35 -14.69 -12.02
CA ARG A 48 -6.07 -16.09 -11.69
C ARG A 48 -4.97 -16.66 -12.57
N SER A 49 -5.04 -16.43 -13.89
CA SER A 49 -4.01 -16.92 -14.83
C SER A 49 -2.62 -16.33 -14.53
N VAL A 50 -2.56 -15.05 -14.12
CA VAL A 50 -1.30 -14.42 -13.70
C VAL A 50 -0.76 -15.08 -12.44
N ILE A 51 -1.63 -15.24 -11.41
CA ILE A 51 -1.24 -15.87 -10.15
C ILE A 51 -0.75 -17.31 -10.37
N ASP A 52 -1.45 -18.09 -11.17
CA ASP A 52 -1.11 -19.49 -11.42
C ASP A 52 0.22 -19.59 -12.16
N ARG A 53 0.46 -18.73 -13.16
CA ARG A 53 1.75 -18.67 -13.84
C ARG A 53 2.89 -18.27 -12.90
N VAL A 54 2.69 -17.28 -12.03
CA VAL A 54 3.73 -16.89 -11.06
C VAL A 54 4.02 -18.03 -10.06
N LYS A 55 3.02 -18.82 -9.66
CA LYS A 55 3.25 -20.00 -8.82
C LYS A 55 4.08 -21.08 -9.50
N GLU A 56 3.93 -21.25 -10.81
CA GLU A 56 4.64 -22.26 -11.59
C GLU A 56 6.06 -21.82 -11.97
N GLU A 57 6.22 -20.57 -12.44
CA GLU A 57 7.46 -20.07 -13.04
C GLU A 57 8.25 -19.13 -12.10
N GLY A 58 7.67 -18.70 -10.96
CA GLY A 58 8.33 -17.82 -10.00
C GLY A 58 8.73 -16.46 -10.58
N ASP A 59 9.94 -16.03 -10.25
CA ASP A 59 10.49 -14.72 -10.63
C ASP A 59 10.53 -14.50 -12.15
N ARG A 60 10.69 -15.58 -12.93
CA ARG A 60 10.67 -15.48 -14.38
C ARG A 60 9.35 -14.93 -14.91
N ALA A 61 8.23 -15.42 -14.37
CA ALA A 61 6.91 -14.93 -14.76
C ALA A 61 6.73 -13.46 -14.36
N VAL A 62 7.24 -13.05 -13.20
CA VAL A 62 7.16 -11.64 -12.76
C VAL A 62 7.97 -10.75 -13.70
N LEU A 63 9.21 -11.11 -14.05
CA LEU A 63 10.03 -10.36 -15.01
C LEU A 63 9.37 -10.21 -16.38
N ASP A 64 8.76 -11.29 -16.88
CA ASP A 64 8.00 -11.24 -18.14
C ASP A 64 6.78 -10.29 -18.05
N TYR A 65 6.13 -10.23 -16.89
CA TYR A 65 5.00 -9.32 -16.67
C TYR A 65 5.44 -7.87 -16.51
N GLU A 66 6.58 -7.60 -15.86
CA GLU A 66 7.18 -6.25 -15.82
C GLU A 66 7.46 -5.73 -17.24
N GLU A 67 8.08 -6.54 -18.09
CA GLU A 67 8.28 -6.19 -19.49
C GLU A 67 6.96 -5.97 -20.23
N LYS A 68 5.98 -6.85 -20.01
CA LYS A 68 4.70 -6.81 -20.72
C LYS A 68 3.83 -5.63 -20.30
N PHE A 69 3.70 -5.34 -19.00
CA PHE A 69 2.75 -4.35 -18.46
C PHE A 69 3.43 -3.01 -18.20
N ASP A 70 4.58 -3.01 -17.55
CA ASP A 70 5.29 -1.81 -17.15
C ASP A 70 6.31 -1.34 -18.19
N LYS A 71 6.59 -2.17 -19.22
CA LYS A 71 7.52 -1.89 -20.32
C LYS A 71 8.96 -1.68 -19.84
N VAL A 72 9.33 -2.39 -18.81
CA VAL A 72 10.65 -2.32 -18.20
C VAL A 72 11.29 -3.70 -18.19
N MET A 73 12.53 -3.80 -18.67
CA MET A 73 13.34 -5.00 -18.58
C MET A 73 14.22 -4.93 -17.34
N LEU A 74 13.95 -5.80 -16.38
CA LEU A 74 14.71 -5.90 -15.14
C LEU A 74 15.66 -7.10 -15.19
N ALA A 75 16.87 -6.93 -14.67
CA ALA A 75 17.80 -8.03 -14.44
C ALA A 75 17.53 -8.78 -13.13
N SER A 76 16.90 -8.11 -12.17
CA SER A 76 16.57 -8.64 -10.84
C SER A 76 15.31 -7.95 -10.31
N LEU A 77 14.52 -8.69 -9.53
CA LEU A 77 13.38 -8.12 -8.79
C LEU A 77 13.80 -7.48 -7.47
N ALA A 78 14.97 -7.81 -6.95
CA ALA A 78 15.48 -7.25 -5.72
C ALA A 78 16.22 -5.92 -5.99
N VAL A 79 15.85 -4.90 -5.23
CA VAL A 79 16.60 -3.63 -5.18
C VAL A 79 17.99 -3.89 -4.59
N SER A 80 19.03 -3.38 -5.25
CA SER A 80 20.41 -3.56 -4.76
C SER A 80 20.75 -2.61 -3.61
N GLU A 81 21.82 -2.95 -2.88
CA GLU A 81 22.33 -2.07 -1.82
C GLU A 81 22.87 -0.76 -2.39
N GLU A 82 23.47 -0.81 -3.58
CA GLU A 82 23.96 0.37 -4.28
C GLU A 82 22.79 1.30 -4.67
N GLU A 83 21.66 0.76 -5.15
CA GLU A 83 20.48 1.56 -5.47
C GLU A 83 19.89 2.22 -4.22
N GLN A 84 19.87 1.53 -3.08
CA GLN A 84 19.45 2.10 -1.80
C GLN A 84 20.38 3.24 -1.34
N GLN A 85 21.71 3.06 -1.45
CA GLN A 85 22.68 4.08 -1.09
C GLN A 85 22.61 5.29 -2.02
N GLU A 86 22.43 5.07 -3.33
CA GLU A 86 22.21 6.14 -4.30
C GLU A 86 20.95 6.94 -3.96
N ALA A 87 19.87 6.25 -3.62
CA ALA A 87 18.59 6.88 -3.27
C ALA A 87 18.72 7.83 -2.08
N GLU A 88 19.51 7.48 -1.06
CA GLU A 88 19.75 8.36 0.10
C GLU A 88 20.39 9.68 -0.33
N ASN A 89 21.29 9.66 -1.31
CA ASN A 89 21.96 10.86 -1.80
C ASN A 89 21.06 11.72 -2.73
N LEU A 90 20.09 11.10 -3.40
CA LEU A 90 19.19 11.78 -4.34
C LEU A 90 18.02 12.51 -3.66
N VAL A 91 17.67 12.14 -2.43
CA VAL A 91 16.59 12.80 -1.67
C VAL A 91 17.14 14.06 -1.00
N SER A 92 16.45 15.19 -1.18
CA SER A 92 16.85 16.46 -0.54
C SER A 92 16.71 16.40 0.98
N GLU A 93 17.53 17.15 1.70
CA GLU A 93 17.50 17.18 3.17
C GLU A 93 16.15 17.65 3.72
N ASP A 94 15.49 18.60 3.06
CA ASP A 94 14.16 19.06 3.45
C ASP A 94 13.13 17.92 3.34
N LEU A 95 13.17 17.13 2.26
CA LEU A 95 12.27 15.99 2.10
C LEU A 95 12.60 14.87 3.10
N LYS A 96 13.86 14.61 3.37
CA LYS A 96 14.28 13.67 4.42
C LYS A 96 13.74 14.08 5.80
N ALA A 97 13.85 15.37 6.14
CA ALA A 97 13.31 15.90 7.38
C ALA A 97 11.80 15.72 7.47
N ALA A 98 11.08 16.01 6.38
CA ALA A 98 9.63 15.83 6.30
C ALA A 98 9.20 14.35 6.45
N ILE A 99 9.91 13.43 5.77
CA ILE A 99 9.66 11.98 5.89
C ILE A 99 9.90 11.50 7.32
N ARG A 100 10.99 11.92 7.96
CA ARG A 100 11.30 11.57 9.36
C ARG A 100 10.22 12.08 10.32
N LEU A 101 9.75 13.30 10.14
CA LEU A 101 8.66 13.86 10.95
C LEU A 101 7.36 13.09 10.74
N ALA A 102 7.00 12.80 9.50
CA ALA A 102 5.82 11.99 9.18
C ALA A 102 5.89 10.59 9.80
N LYS A 103 7.05 9.94 9.70
CA LYS A 103 7.30 8.65 10.34
C LYS A 103 7.09 8.72 11.85
N GLN A 104 7.65 9.74 12.51
CA GLN A 104 7.51 9.93 13.95
C GLN A 104 6.05 10.12 14.37
N ASN A 105 5.27 10.90 13.62
CA ASN A 105 3.86 11.12 13.88
C ASN A 105 3.06 9.81 13.76
N ILE A 106 3.30 9.05 12.70
CA ILE A 106 2.65 7.75 12.47
C ILE A 106 3.04 6.76 13.57
N GLU A 107 4.32 6.70 13.93
CA GLU A 107 4.83 5.82 14.99
C GLU A 107 4.20 6.15 16.35
N THR A 108 4.14 7.42 16.71
CA THR A 108 3.52 7.88 17.96
C THR A 108 2.05 7.50 18.03
N PHE A 109 1.31 7.74 16.95
CA PHE A 109 -0.13 7.43 16.90
C PHE A 109 -0.40 5.91 16.98
N HIS A 110 0.31 5.11 16.17
CA HIS A 110 0.09 3.67 16.15
C HIS A 110 0.67 2.94 17.36
N ALA A 111 1.72 3.45 17.99
CA ALA A 111 2.22 2.89 19.24
C ALA A 111 1.18 2.97 20.37
N ALA A 112 0.38 4.04 20.40
CA ALA A 112 -0.70 4.20 21.35
C ALA A 112 -1.89 3.24 21.13
N GLN A 113 -1.97 2.61 19.97
CA GLN A 113 -3.02 1.63 19.63
C GLN A 113 -2.64 0.19 19.98
N ARG A 114 -1.49 -0.02 20.60
CA ARG A 114 -1.07 -1.37 21.01
C ARG A 114 -2.10 -2.00 21.91
N PHE A 115 -2.53 -3.21 21.54
CA PHE A 115 -3.49 -3.97 22.32
C PHE A 115 -2.81 -4.58 23.55
N GLU A 116 -3.23 -4.10 24.72
CA GLU A 116 -2.87 -4.68 26.00
C GLU A 116 -4.03 -5.54 26.51
N GLY A 117 -3.90 -6.86 26.38
CA GLY A 117 -4.94 -7.79 26.82
C GLY A 117 -5.14 -7.75 28.33
N LYS A 118 -6.38 -7.58 28.79
CA LYS A 118 -6.73 -7.72 30.19
C LYS A 118 -6.90 -9.20 30.55
N LYS A 119 -6.32 -9.61 31.69
CA LYS A 119 -6.59 -10.91 32.29
C LYS A 119 -7.81 -10.77 33.21
N VAL A 120 -8.80 -11.65 33.04
CA VAL A 120 -10.04 -11.66 33.79
C VAL A 120 -10.21 -13.07 34.41
N GLN A 121 -10.29 -13.13 35.72
CA GLN A 121 -10.65 -14.38 36.40
C GLN A 121 -12.18 -14.50 36.38
N THR A 122 -12.70 -15.45 35.64
CA THR A 122 -14.15 -15.67 35.47
C THR A 122 -14.74 -16.52 36.58
N GLN A 123 -13.92 -17.42 37.15
CA GLN A 123 -14.23 -18.22 38.34
C GLN A 123 -12.91 -18.68 38.99
N PRO A 124 -12.93 -19.18 40.23
CA PRO A 124 -11.72 -19.66 40.90
C PRO A 124 -10.97 -20.66 40.02
N GLY A 125 -9.68 -20.37 39.74
CA GLY A 125 -8.81 -21.22 38.93
C GLY A 125 -8.94 -21.06 37.41
N VAL A 126 -9.88 -20.23 36.90
CA VAL A 126 -10.06 -19.97 35.47
C VAL A 126 -9.78 -18.50 35.14
N THR A 127 -8.72 -18.26 34.38
CA THR A 127 -8.34 -16.93 33.90
C THR A 127 -8.41 -16.88 32.38
N CYS A 128 -9.16 -15.92 31.85
CA CYS A 128 -9.32 -15.68 30.42
C CYS A 128 -8.61 -14.39 30.03
N TRP A 129 -8.03 -14.37 28.83
CA TRP A 129 -7.42 -13.15 28.26
C TRP A 129 -7.39 -13.22 26.74
N GLN A 130 -7.23 -12.06 26.12
CA GLN A 130 -6.92 -11.93 24.70
C GLN A 130 -5.42 -11.67 24.54
N LYS A 131 -4.82 -12.28 23.54
CA LYS A 131 -3.41 -12.09 23.18
C LYS A 131 -3.31 -11.64 21.73
N ALA A 132 -2.68 -10.49 21.50
CA ALA A 132 -2.27 -10.10 20.15
C ALA A 132 -0.98 -10.84 19.78
N VAL A 133 -0.97 -11.47 18.62
CA VAL A 133 0.20 -12.17 18.05
C VAL A 133 0.49 -11.55 16.68
N ALA A 134 1.71 -11.12 16.47
CA ALA A 134 2.14 -10.56 15.18
C ALA A 134 2.10 -11.64 14.09
N ILE A 135 1.78 -11.23 12.86
CA ILE A 135 2.07 -12.01 11.66
C ILE A 135 3.58 -11.99 11.47
N GLU A 136 4.20 -13.17 11.32
CA GLU A 136 5.66 -13.25 11.29
C GLU A 136 6.27 -12.58 10.05
N LYS A 137 5.67 -12.81 8.89
CA LYS A 137 6.14 -12.35 7.59
C LYS A 137 5.01 -11.63 6.85
N VAL A 138 5.23 -10.41 6.42
CA VAL A 138 4.23 -9.63 5.69
C VAL A 138 4.78 -9.09 4.38
N GLY A 139 3.96 -9.16 3.33
CA GLY A 139 4.21 -8.47 2.06
C GLY A 139 3.42 -7.16 2.03
N LEU A 140 4.08 -6.07 1.70
CA LEU A 140 3.48 -4.77 1.51
C LEU A 140 3.56 -4.40 0.04
N TYR A 141 2.44 -3.99 -0.56
CA TYR A 141 2.42 -3.54 -1.94
C TYR A 141 2.15 -2.04 -2.00
N ILE A 142 3.05 -1.32 -2.65
CA ILE A 142 2.93 0.11 -2.90
C ILE A 142 2.63 0.29 -4.38
N PRO A 143 1.42 0.72 -4.76
CA PRO A 143 1.09 0.90 -6.17
C PRO A 143 1.98 1.97 -6.81
N GLY A 144 2.39 1.71 -8.04
CA GLY A 144 3.04 2.69 -8.90
C GLY A 144 2.05 3.73 -9.40
N GLY A 145 2.53 4.73 -10.09
CA GLY A 145 1.69 5.77 -10.69
C GLY A 145 2.45 7.04 -11.00
N THR A 146 1.70 8.12 -11.21
CA THR A 146 2.24 9.44 -11.58
C THR A 146 2.98 10.15 -10.44
N ALA A 147 2.82 9.69 -9.21
CA ALA A 147 3.51 10.24 -8.04
C ALA A 147 4.03 9.13 -7.14
N PRO A 148 5.22 9.29 -6.54
CA PRO A 148 5.76 8.33 -5.59
C PRO A 148 4.92 8.32 -4.30
N LEU A 149 4.41 7.14 -3.93
CA LEU A 149 3.57 6.99 -2.74
C LEU A 149 4.38 6.63 -1.49
N PHE A 150 5.47 7.37 -1.22
CA PHE A 150 6.32 7.14 -0.05
C PHE A 150 5.56 7.29 1.28
N SER A 151 4.50 8.09 1.33
CA SER A 151 3.62 8.15 2.50
C SER A 151 2.91 6.83 2.77
N THR A 152 2.54 6.08 1.73
CA THR A 152 1.94 4.75 1.86
C THR A 152 2.94 3.74 2.43
N VAL A 153 4.22 3.86 2.08
CA VAL A 153 5.30 3.06 2.70
C VAL A 153 5.26 3.23 4.22
N LEU A 154 5.27 4.48 4.68
CA LEU A 154 5.22 4.79 6.11
C LEU A 154 3.95 4.25 6.79
N MET A 155 2.79 4.45 6.15
CA MET A 155 1.50 4.00 6.69
C MET A 155 1.37 2.49 6.80
N LEU A 156 2.11 1.72 6.02
CA LEU A 156 2.10 0.26 6.05
C LEU A 156 3.26 -0.32 6.86
N ALA A 157 4.50 0.14 6.63
CA ALA A 157 5.68 -0.44 7.24
C ALA A 157 5.81 -0.10 8.73
N VAL A 158 5.45 1.13 9.14
CA VAL A 158 5.54 1.53 10.54
C VAL A 158 4.58 0.72 11.43
N PRO A 159 3.28 0.59 11.12
CA PRO A 159 2.39 -0.28 11.88
C PRO A 159 2.80 -1.76 11.88
N ALA A 160 3.27 -2.29 10.74
CA ALA A 160 3.76 -3.67 10.68
C ALA A 160 4.91 -3.90 11.65
N ARG A 161 5.84 -2.95 11.74
CA ARG A 161 6.97 -3.00 12.67
C ARG A 161 6.53 -2.90 14.14
N ILE A 162 5.59 -1.98 14.45
CA ILE A 162 5.02 -1.82 15.79
C ILE A 162 4.26 -3.08 16.21
N ALA A 163 3.57 -3.74 15.28
CA ALA A 163 2.87 -5.00 15.53
C ALA A 163 3.83 -6.16 15.83
N GLY A 164 5.12 -6.03 15.50
CA GLY A 164 6.15 -7.03 15.76
C GLY A 164 6.36 -8.04 14.63
N CYS A 165 5.99 -7.68 13.38
CA CYS A 165 6.32 -8.49 12.22
C CYS A 165 7.86 -8.59 12.07
N LYS A 166 8.37 -9.82 11.95
CA LYS A 166 9.81 -10.05 11.92
C LYS A 166 10.40 -9.81 10.54
N GLU A 167 9.65 -10.13 9.50
CA GLU A 167 10.06 -10.00 8.11
C GLU A 167 9.02 -9.15 7.37
N ILE A 168 9.48 -8.06 6.79
CA ILE A 168 8.63 -7.13 6.03
C ILE A 168 9.24 -7.02 4.64
N VAL A 169 8.53 -7.48 3.63
CA VAL A 169 8.91 -7.37 2.22
C VAL A 169 8.03 -6.31 1.58
N LEU A 170 8.64 -5.32 0.94
CA LEU A 170 7.93 -4.28 0.22
C LEU A 170 8.11 -4.48 -1.27
N CYS A 171 7.01 -4.50 -2.01
CA CYS A 171 6.97 -4.59 -3.45
C CYS A 171 6.35 -3.31 -4.04
N THR A 172 6.97 -2.79 -5.08
CA THR A 172 6.48 -1.63 -5.85
C THR A 172 6.93 -1.76 -7.29
N PRO A 173 6.11 -1.34 -8.27
CA PRO A 173 6.57 -1.33 -9.66
C PRO A 173 7.71 -0.33 -9.84
N PRO A 174 8.65 -0.62 -10.74
CA PRO A 174 9.72 0.30 -11.10
C PRO A 174 9.23 1.49 -11.91
N GLY A 175 10.02 2.54 -11.95
CA GLY A 175 9.87 3.62 -12.92
C GLY A 175 10.26 3.15 -14.34
N ARG A 176 10.05 4.01 -15.34
CA ARG A 176 10.41 3.72 -16.74
C ARG A 176 11.91 3.50 -16.96
N ASP A 177 12.73 3.97 -16.05
CA ASP A 177 14.19 3.78 -16.01
C ASP A 177 14.61 2.47 -15.34
N GLY A 178 13.66 1.65 -14.90
CA GLY A 178 13.92 0.40 -14.20
C GLY A 178 14.28 0.54 -12.73
N LYS A 179 14.23 1.76 -12.17
CA LYS A 179 14.59 2.04 -10.79
C LYS A 179 13.36 2.36 -9.94
N VAL A 180 13.46 2.09 -8.66
CA VAL A 180 12.46 2.56 -7.68
C VAL A 180 12.71 4.03 -7.34
N HIS A 181 11.64 4.80 -7.17
CA HIS A 181 11.77 6.22 -6.85
C HIS A 181 12.56 6.43 -5.54
N PRO A 182 13.59 7.32 -5.49
CA PRO A 182 14.47 7.47 -4.34
C PRO A 182 13.75 7.72 -3.01
N ALA A 183 12.67 8.51 -3.00
CA ALA A 183 11.89 8.78 -1.78
C ALA A 183 11.11 7.56 -1.25
N VAL A 184 10.98 6.50 -2.03
CA VAL A 184 10.38 5.21 -1.60
C VAL A 184 11.43 4.34 -0.93
N LEU A 185 12.69 4.42 -1.38
CA LEU A 185 13.82 3.65 -0.86
C LEU A 185 14.43 4.27 0.41
N PHE A 186 14.38 5.61 0.56
CA PHE A 186 14.84 6.33 1.75
C PHE A 186 13.97 6.00 2.97
#